data_0dbb11f12182f0a870b64df212b211b8
#
_entry.id   0dbb11f12182f0a870b64df212b211b8
#
_cell.length_a   1.000
_cell.length_b   1.000
_cell.length_c   1.000
_cell.angle_alpha   90.00
_cell.angle_beta   90.00
_cell.angle_gamma   90.00
#
_symmetry.space_group_name_H-M   'P 1'
#
loop_
_entity.id
_entity.type
_entity.pdbx_description
1 polymer ?
#
loop_
_entity_poly.entity_id
_entity_poly.type
_entity_poly.pdbx_seq_one_letter_code
_entity_poly.pdbx_strand_id
1 'polypeptide(L)'
;MTPRSVARRVVRPLADAAMRTVVAARTRDWAPASRLFVVGDGSGWSIDDDASQVSAVARRVGYEVAPAAWARHARQQAVFLPSHFSALRPRWLESSHRLGFAYFHGRPGTEGHPEFDEVLAILRAHATRVDRVQVTHAEMHELVVAAGVDEARVFRIPIGIDIDRFPLVTDERRRAARRALGLPDDAFVVGSFQKDGVGWGEGLEPKPVKGPDVLVDALARIKEGAPDLVVLLTGPARGFVRAELDARGIRYRHARIEARAGLAEAYHALDVYLLPSRQEGGPKSALESLATGIPLVSTRVGQTPEIVEDGRSGLFADAEDAAALAVLALRVRDDTELASRLREEGRATAEAYAYAMLDSRWAELLDGFVDRAD
;
A
#
# COMPACT_ATOMS: atom_id res chain seq x y z
N MET A 1 -31.51 2.08 24.67
CA MET A 1 -31.47 2.17 23.19
C MET A 1 -31.59 3.64 22.83
N THR A 2 -30.53 4.22 22.23
CA THR A 2 -30.55 5.64 21.87
C THR A 2 -31.33 5.87 20.57
N PRO A 3 -31.99 7.04 20.38
CA PRO A 3 -32.74 7.35 19.14
C PRO A 3 -31.95 7.18 17.84
N ARG A 4 -30.63 7.32 17.90
CA ARG A 4 -29.70 7.09 16.77
C ARG A 4 -29.60 5.61 16.35
N SER A 5 -29.79 4.64 17.26
CA SER A 5 -29.73 3.21 16.93
C SER A 5 -31.02 2.72 16.23
N VAL A 6 -32.15 3.32 16.55
CA VAL A 6 -33.48 3.01 15.93
C VAL A 6 -33.53 3.58 14.51
N ALA A 7 -33.11 4.83 14.33
CA ALA A 7 -33.07 5.47 13.01
C ALA A 7 -32.17 4.71 12.03
N ARG A 8 -30.99 4.21 12.47
CA ARG A 8 -30.12 3.38 11.62
C ARG A 8 -30.73 2.03 11.22
N ARG A 9 -31.58 1.43 12.05
CA ARG A 9 -32.22 0.13 11.75
C ARG A 9 -33.34 0.23 10.71
N VAL A 10 -34.03 1.35 10.62
CA VAL A 10 -35.17 1.52 9.71
C VAL A 10 -34.79 2.25 8.41
N VAL A 11 -33.92 3.24 8.48
CA VAL A 11 -33.51 4.04 7.31
C VAL A 11 -32.62 3.25 6.35
N ARG A 12 -31.72 2.37 6.87
CA ARG A 12 -30.86 1.53 6.01
C ARG A 12 -31.60 0.61 5.07
N PRO A 13 -32.60 -0.21 5.50
CA PRO A 13 -33.33 -1.09 4.60
C PRO A 13 -34.10 -0.37 3.50
N LEU A 14 -34.70 0.80 3.82
CA LEU A 14 -35.43 1.61 2.85
C LEU A 14 -34.51 2.25 1.82
N ALA A 15 -33.37 2.76 2.25
CA ALA A 15 -32.34 3.30 1.36
C ALA A 15 -31.75 2.20 0.45
N ASP A 16 -31.54 1.00 0.98
CA ASP A 16 -31.05 -0.16 0.23
C ASP A 16 -32.08 -0.64 -0.80
N ALA A 17 -33.36 -0.68 -0.46
CA ALA A 17 -34.45 -1.02 -1.37
C ALA A 17 -34.62 0.02 -2.49
N ALA A 18 -34.54 1.31 -2.16
CA ALA A 18 -34.59 2.39 -3.15
C ALA A 18 -33.38 2.31 -4.11
N MET A 19 -32.18 2.09 -3.58
CA MET A 19 -30.96 1.93 -4.38
C MET A 19 -31.08 0.72 -5.30
N ARG A 20 -31.60 -0.42 -4.82
CA ARG A 20 -31.85 -1.62 -5.62
C ARG A 20 -32.76 -1.31 -6.82
N THR A 21 -33.84 -0.60 -6.61
CA THR A 21 -34.78 -0.21 -7.68
C THR A 21 -34.11 0.70 -8.71
N VAL A 22 -33.36 1.71 -8.25
CA VAL A 22 -32.64 2.64 -9.13
C VAL A 22 -31.59 1.89 -9.95
N VAL A 23 -30.80 1.03 -9.30
CA VAL A 23 -29.73 0.27 -10.00
C VAL A 23 -30.35 -0.69 -10.99
N ALA A 24 -31.40 -1.44 -10.62
CA ALA A 24 -32.08 -2.35 -11.53
C ALA A 24 -32.62 -1.64 -12.79
N ALA A 25 -33.20 -0.43 -12.63
CA ALA A 25 -33.66 0.37 -13.75
C ALA A 25 -32.52 0.88 -14.65
N ARG A 26 -31.42 1.30 -14.03
CA ARG A 26 -30.24 1.89 -14.72
C ARG A 26 -29.35 0.84 -15.40
N THR A 27 -29.37 -0.40 -14.91
CA THR A 27 -28.52 -1.50 -15.43
C THR A 27 -29.30 -2.53 -16.25
N ARG A 28 -30.58 -2.27 -16.52
CA ARG A 28 -31.48 -3.18 -17.21
C ARG A 28 -30.95 -3.64 -18.56
N ASP A 29 -30.37 -2.70 -19.31
CA ASP A 29 -29.92 -2.91 -20.68
C ASP A 29 -28.39 -3.17 -20.76
N TRP A 30 -27.73 -3.38 -19.61
CA TRP A 30 -26.31 -3.69 -19.62
C TRP A 30 -26.08 -5.14 -20.04
N ALA A 31 -25.24 -5.32 -21.05
CA ALA A 31 -24.75 -6.63 -21.42
C ALA A 31 -23.94 -7.25 -20.25
N PRO A 32 -23.92 -8.59 -20.12
CA PRO A 32 -23.08 -9.25 -19.13
C PRO A 32 -21.62 -8.82 -19.26
N ALA A 33 -20.97 -8.63 -18.11
CA ALA A 33 -19.55 -8.22 -17.99
C ALA A 33 -19.15 -6.93 -18.75
N SER A 34 -20.11 -6.11 -19.20
CA SER A 34 -19.82 -4.87 -19.93
C SER A 34 -19.37 -3.72 -19.04
N ARG A 35 -19.39 -3.88 -17.71
CA ARG A 35 -19.02 -2.85 -16.73
C ARG A 35 -18.13 -3.42 -15.64
N LEU A 36 -17.14 -2.63 -15.27
CA LEU A 36 -16.27 -2.90 -14.12
C LEU A 36 -16.74 -2.13 -12.90
N PHE A 37 -16.88 -2.81 -11.79
CA PHE A 37 -16.99 -2.22 -10.47
C PHE A 37 -15.67 -2.40 -9.73
N VAL A 38 -15.04 -1.32 -9.30
CA VAL A 38 -13.87 -1.39 -8.41
C VAL A 38 -14.32 -0.98 -7.02
N VAL A 39 -14.25 -1.92 -6.07
CA VAL A 39 -14.87 -1.76 -4.75
C VAL A 39 -13.81 -1.69 -3.67
N GLY A 40 -13.58 -0.51 -3.11
CA GLY A 40 -12.75 -0.29 -1.93
C GLY A 40 -13.42 -0.77 -0.64
N ASP A 41 -12.81 -0.48 0.49
CA ASP A 41 -13.33 -0.83 1.82
C ASP A 41 -14.06 0.32 2.53
N GLY A 42 -13.99 1.53 1.98
CA GLY A 42 -14.63 2.72 2.53
C GLY A 42 -13.90 3.33 3.73
N SER A 43 -12.64 2.95 3.95
CA SER A 43 -11.81 3.46 5.05
C SER A 43 -11.21 4.84 4.78
N GLY A 44 -11.16 5.26 3.51
CA GLY A 44 -10.46 6.46 3.06
C GLY A 44 -8.92 6.31 3.03
N TRP A 45 -8.40 5.07 3.14
CA TRP A 45 -6.97 4.77 3.20
C TRP A 45 -6.47 4.05 1.94
N SER A 46 -5.36 3.32 2.07
CA SER A 46 -4.62 2.71 0.96
C SER A 46 -5.48 1.86 0.02
N ILE A 47 -6.44 1.08 0.55
CA ILE A 47 -7.34 0.24 -0.27
C ILE A 47 -8.27 1.08 -1.13
N ASP A 48 -8.82 2.18 -0.59
CA ASP A 48 -9.66 3.09 -1.39
C ASP A 48 -8.86 3.87 -2.43
N ASP A 49 -7.60 4.19 -2.11
CA ASP A 49 -6.68 4.77 -3.08
C ASP A 49 -6.36 3.77 -4.20
N ASP A 50 -6.06 2.51 -3.87
CA ASP A 50 -5.85 1.46 -4.86
C ASP A 50 -7.10 1.28 -5.74
N ALA A 51 -8.31 1.29 -5.15
CA ALA A 51 -9.56 1.23 -5.91
C ALA A 51 -9.70 2.41 -6.89
N SER A 52 -9.32 3.61 -6.45
CA SER A 52 -9.31 4.81 -7.30
C SER A 52 -8.33 4.66 -8.45
N GLN A 53 -7.11 4.19 -8.18
CA GLN A 53 -6.08 4.00 -9.20
C GLN A 53 -6.47 2.92 -10.21
N VAL A 54 -6.95 1.75 -9.75
CA VAL A 54 -7.45 0.70 -10.64
C VAL A 54 -8.59 1.22 -11.54
N SER A 55 -9.50 2.01 -10.96
CA SER A 55 -10.60 2.63 -11.73
C SER A 55 -10.08 3.60 -12.79
N ALA A 56 -9.04 4.39 -12.47
CA ALA A 56 -8.42 5.32 -13.41
C ALA A 56 -7.70 4.59 -14.54
N VAL A 57 -6.92 3.56 -14.20
CA VAL A 57 -6.24 2.71 -15.20
C VAL A 57 -7.27 2.05 -16.12
N ALA A 58 -8.31 1.40 -15.57
CA ALA A 58 -9.33 0.72 -16.38
C ALA A 58 -9.96 1.66 -17.41
N ARG A 59 -10.24 2.92 -17.03
CA ARG A 59 -10.75 3.94 -17.97
C ARG A 59 -9.73 4.32 -19.04
N ARG A 60 -8.44 4.49 -18.67
CA ARG A 60 -7.38 4.80 -19.64
C ARG A 60 -7.20 3.71 -20.70
N VAL A 61 -7.34 2.45 -20.28
CA VAL A 61 -7.21 1.31 -21.20
C VAL A 61 -8.53 0.93 -21.90
N GLY A 62 -9.56 1.79 -21.79
CA GLY A 62 -10.78 1.71 -22.60
C GLY A 62 -11.93 0.90 -22.00
N TYR A 63 -11.93 0.63 -20.68
CA TYR A 63 -13.05 -0.05 -20.04
C TYR A 63 -13.97 0.90 -19.27
N GLU A 64 -15.26 0.58 -19.26
CA GLU A 64 -16.25 1.38 -18.53
C GLU A 64 -16.31 0.97 -17.06
N VAL A 65 -16.08 1.95 -16.18
CA VAL A 65 -16.11 1.77 -14.73
C VAL A 65 -17.39 2.40 -14.15
N ALA A 66 -18.22 1.56 -13.55
CA ALA A 66 -19.48 1.96 -12.94
C ALA A 66 -19.29 2.32 -11.44
N PRO A 67 -20.26 3.06 -10.84
CA PRO A 67 -20.19 3.44 -9.43
C PRO A 67 -20.12 2.23 -8.50
N ALA A 68 -19.10 2.14 -7.66
CA ALA A 68 -18.87 1.02 -6.74
C ALA A 68 -20.07 0.68 -5.85
N ALA A 69 -20.85 1.70 -5.44
CA ALA A 69 -22.06 1.52 -4.64
C ALA A 69 -23.13 0.66 -5.33
N TRP A 70 -23.11 0.57 -6.67
CA TRP A 70 -24.07 -0.22 -7.45
C TRP A 70 -23.72 -1.71 -7.50
N ALA A 71 -22.48 -2.08 -7.25
CA ALA A 71 -22.00 -3.45 -7.36
C ALA A 71 -22.85 -4.48 -6.60
N ARG A 72 -23.43 -4.09 -5.47
CA ARG A 72 -24.27 -4.99 -4.64
C ARG A 72 -25.64 -5.29 -5.25
N HIS A 73 -26.09 -4.46 -6.17
CA HIS A 73 -27.45 -4.48 -6.72
C HIS A 73 -27.48 -4.80 -8.20
N ALA A 74 -26.37 -4.58 -8.90
CA ALA A 74 -26.17 -5.03 -10.29
C ALA A 74 -25.94 -6.56 -10.36
N ARG A 75 -26.03 -7.12 -11.55
CA ARG A 75 -25.83 -8.55 -11.80
C ARG A 75 -24.94 -8.76 -13.01
N GLN A 76 -24.26 -9.91 -13.06
CA GLN A 76 -23.52 -10.40 -14.23
C GLN A 76 -22.52 -9.39 -14.81
N GLN A 77 -21.87 -8.59 -13.95
CA GLN A 77 -20.83 -7.66 -14.32
C GLN A 77 -19.47 -8.14 -13.78
N ALA A 78 -18.38 -7.40 -14.02
CA ALA A 78 -17.10 -7.65 -13.40
C ALA A 78 -16.96 -6.81 -12.11
N VAL A 79 -16.45 -7.44 -11.05
CA VAL A 79 -16.15 -6.78 -9.78
C VAL A 79 -14.69 -7.03 -9.42
N PHE A 80 -13.92 -5.97 -9.19
CA PHE A 80 -12.55 -6.03 -8.70
C PHE A 80 -12.43 -5.41 -7.32
N LEU A 81 -11.81 -6.12 -6.38
CA LEU A 81 -11.58 -5.65 -5.01
C LEU A 81 -10.06 -5.58 -4.75
N PRO A 82 -9.49 -4.41 -4.40
CA PRO A 82 -8.07 -4.26 -4.07
C PRO A 82 -7.67 -4.91 -2.73
N SER A 83 -8.44 -5.89 -2.26
CA SER A 83 -8.17 -6.63 -1.03
C SER A 83 -8.83 -8.00 -1.06
N HIS A 84 -8.04 -9.06 -0.92
CA HIS A 84 -8.53 -10.43 -0.79
C HIS A 84 -9.41 -10.63 0.46
N PHE A 85 -9.11 -9.94 1.57
CA PHE A 85 -9.96 -9.98 2.78
C PHE A 85 -11.38 -9.47 2.55
N SER A 86 -11.54 -8.53 1.62
CA SER A 86 -12.85 -8.01 1.24
C SER A 86 -13.52 -8.85 0.15
N ALA A 87 -12.74 -9.44 -0.75
CA ALA A 87 -13.20 -10.21 -1.89
C ALA A 87 -13.68 -11.62 -1.51
N LEU A 88 -12.95 -12.30 -0.65
CA LEU A 88 -13.22 -13.67 -0.23
C LEU A 88 -14.30 -13.74 0.87
N ARG A 89 -15.39 -13.02 0.64
CA ARG A 89 -16.59 -13.03 1.50
C ARG A 89 -17.78 -13.62 0.76
N PRO A 90 -18.72 -14.31 1.45
CA PRO A 90 -19.87 -14.97 0.83
C PRO A 90 -20.59 -14.11 -0.20
N ARG A 91 -20.82 -12.84 0.10
CA ARG A 91 -21.55 -11.92 -0.81
C ARG A 91 -20.91 -11.75 -2.20
N TRP A 92 -19.59 -11.93 -2.35
CA TRP A 92 -18.90 -11.86 -3.63
C TRP A 92 -18.70 -13.24 -4.24
N LEU A 93 -18.36 -14.22 -3.40
CA LEU A 93 -18.18 -15.61 -3.82
C LEU A 93 -19.48 -16.22 -4.38
N GLU A 94 -20.63 -15.85 -3.84
CA GLU A 94 -21.98 -16.31 -4.26
C GLU A 94 -22.63 -15.37 -5.27
N SER A 95 -22.00 -14.25 -5.63
CA SER A 95 -22.56 -13.29 -6.59
C SER A 95 -22.54 -13.82 -8.01
N SER A 96 -23.35 -13.25 -8.90
CA SER A 96 -23.33 -13.54 -10.33
C SER A 96 -22.25 -12.77 -11.11
N HIS A 97 -21.41 -11.99 -10.43
CA HIS A 97 -20.35 -11.22 -11.05
C HIS A 97 -19.15 -12.09 -11.41
N ARG A 98 -18.38 -11.73 -12.44
CA ARG A 98 -16.97 -12.16 -12.53
C ARG A 98 -16.23 -11.53 -11.36
N LEU A 99 -15.41 -12.31 -10.66
CA LEU A 99 -14.73 -11.90 -9.43
C LEU A 99 -13.23 -11.77 -9.65
N GLY A 100 -12.69 -10.56 -9.50
CA GLY A 100 -11.26 -10.30 -9.44
C GLY A 100 -10.87 -9.60 -8.15
N PHE A 101 -9.64 -9.79 -7.71
CA PHE A 101 -9.13 -9.11 -6.53
C PHE A 101 -7.59 -9.04 -6.50
N ALA A 102 -7.09 -8.20 -5.60
CA ALA A 102 -5.67 -8.13 -5.28
C ALA A 102 -5.33 -9.02 -4.08
N TYR A 103 -4.27 -9.84 -4.20
CA TYR A 103 -3.69 -10.63 -3.13
C TYR A 103 -2.24 -10.18 -2.91
N PHE A 104 -2.03 -9.24 -2.00
CA PHE A 104 -0.75 -8.55 -1.88
C PHE A 104 0.17 -9.13 -0.81
N HIS A 105 -0.39 -9.68 0.27
CA HIS A 105 0.35 -10.22 1.41
C HIS A 105 -0.51 -11.24 2.15
N GLY A 106 0.07 -11.92 3.11
CA GLY A 106 -0.64 -12.91 3.95
C GLY A 106 0.03 -14.27 3.85
N ARG A 107 1.32 -14.32 4.25
CA ARG A 107 2.03 -15.59 4.37
C ARG A 107 1.38 -16.44 5.45
N PRO A 108 0.94 -17.69 5.14
CA PRO A 108 0.36 -18.58 6.14
C PRO A 108 1.37 -18.88 7.26
N GLY A 109 0.86 -19.16 8.46
CA GLY A 109 1.68 -19.41 9.65
C GLY A 109 2.37 -18.17 10.21
N THR A 110 1.99 -16.95 9.78
CA THR A 110 2.51 -15.71 10.38
C THR A 110 1.98 -15.55 11.79
N GLU A 111 2.87 -15.52 12.78
CA GLU A 111 2.51 -15.38 14.19
C GLU A 111 1.68 -14.12 14.45
N GLY A 112 0.60 -14.25 15.22
CA GLY A 112 -0.32 -13.15 15.52
C GLY A 112 -1.28 -12.79 14.40
N HIS A 113 -1.27 -13.53 13.27
CA HIS A 113 -2.09 -13.25 12.08
C HIS A 113 -2.86 -14.47 11.56
N PRO A 114 -3.73 -15.11 12.38
CA PRO A 114 -4.49 -16.28 11.97
C PRO A 114 -5.41 -16.00 10.76
N GLU A 115 -5.78 -14.74 10.54
CA GLU A 115 -6.59 -14.32 9.39
C GLU A 115 -5.92 -14.63 8.04
N PHE A 116 -4.59 -14.78 7.98
CA PHE A 116 -3.89 -15.15 6.75
C PHE A 116 -4.15 -16.62 6.38
N ASP A 117 -4.13 -17.50 7.36
CA ASP A 117 -4.47 -18.91 7.14
C ASP A 117 -5.94 -19.10 6.82
N GLU A 118 -6.83 -18.38 7.52
CA GLU A 118 -8.26 -18.42 7.28
C GLU A 118 -8.62 -17.99 5.86
N VAL A 119 -8.09 -16.85 5.39
CA VAL A 119 -8.39 -16.35 4.05
C VAL A 119 -7.80 -17.24 2.96
N LEU A 120 -6.63 -17.84 3.19
CA LEU A 120 -6.03 -18.79 2.26
C LEU A 120 -6.87 -20.08 2.18
N ALA A 121 -7.43 -20.56 3.29
CA ALA A 121 -8.34 -21.71 3.29
C ALA A 121 -9.63 -21.42 2.49
N ILE A 122 -10.18 -20.21 2.63
CA ILE A 122 -11.32 -19.76 1.83
C ILE A 122 -10.95 -19.71 0.34
N LEU A 123 -9.79 -19.18 0.00
CA LEU A 123 -9.32 -19.15 -1.40
C LEU A 123 -9.21 -20.57 -1.98
N ARG A 124 -8.61 -21.51 -1.26
CA ARG A 124 -8.52 -22.92 -1.68
C ARG A 124 -9.88 -23.56 -1.94
N ALA A 125 -10.84 -23.29 -1.06
CA ALA A 125 -12.22 -23.84 -1.22
C ALA A 125 -12.98 -23.24 -2.41
N HIS A 126 -12.59 -22.05 -2.88
CA HIS A 126 -13.29 -21.30 -3.91
C HIS A 126 -12.40 -20.91 -5.11
N ALA A 127 -11.26 -21.57 -5.31
CA ALA A 127 -10.28 -21.19 -6.33
C ALA A 127 -10.87 -21.15 -7.74
N THR A 128 -11.77 -22.08 -8.07
CA THR A 128 -12.46 -22.14 -9.38
C THR A 128 -13.44 -21.00 -9.62
N ARG A 129 -13.90 -20.33 -8.55
CA ARG A 129 -14.83 -19.21 -8.61
C ARG A 129 -14.13 -17.88 -8.97
N VAL A 130 -12.81 -17.85 -8.81
CA VAL A 130 -12.00 -16.64 -9.02
C VAL A 130 -11.65 -16.50 -10.51
N ASP A 131 -11.94 -15.33 -11.08
CA ASP A 131 -11.67 -15.04 -12.48
C ASP A 131 -10.34 -14.34 -12.72
N ARG A 132 -9.92 -13.42 -11.81
CA ARG A 132 -8.66 -12.69 -11.92
C ARG A 132 -8.05 -12.41 -10.53
N VAL A 133 -6.74 -12.61 -10.41
CA VAL A 133 -6.00 -12.21 -9.21
C VAL A 133 -4.81 -11.34 -9.60
N GLN A 134 -4.75 -10.15 -9.03
CA GLN A 134 -3.53 -9.34 -9.04
C GLN A 134 -2.65 -9.74 -7.88
N VAL A 135 -1.38 -10.01 -8.14
CA VAL A 135 -0.32 -10.17 -7.14
C VAL A 135 0.82 -9.21 -7.43
N THR A 136 1.60 -8.83 -6.42
CA THR A 136 2.65 -7.83 -6.59
C THR A 136 4.03 -8.43 -6.84
N HIS A 137 4.28 -9.66 -6.38
CA HIS A 137 5.60 -10.32 -6.41
C HIS A 137 5.47 -11.85 -6.51
N ALA A 138 6.59 -12.52 -6.76
CA ALA A 138 6.65 -13.95 -7.03
C ALA A 138 6.07 -14.81 -5.89
N GLU A 139 6.40 -14.52 -4.64
CA GLU A 139 5.92 -15.31 -3.49
C GLU A 139 4.38 -15.36 -3.44
N MET A 140 3.69 -14.23 -3.68
CA MET A 140 2.24 -14.23 -3.69
C MET A 140 1.66 -14.89 -4.94
N HIS A 141 2.37 -14.84 -6.08
CA HIS A 141 2.00 -15.60 -7.26
C HIS A 141 1.99 -17.10 -6.98
N GLU A 142 3.10 -17.61 -6.45
CA GLU A 142 3.26 -19.03 -6.09
C GLU A 142 2.21 -19.47 -5.06
N LEU A 143 1.96 -18.64 -4.03
CA LEU A 143 0.97 -18.91 -3.00
C LEU A 143 -0.45 -19.04 -3.57
N VAL A 144 -0.84 -18.14 -4.46
CA VAL A 144 -2.18 -18.13 -5.07
C VAL A 144 -2.35 -19.30 -6.03
N VAL A 145 -1.35 -19.62 -6.84
CA VAL A 145 -1.37 -20.81 -7.73
C VAL A 145 -1.41 -22.09 -6.90
N ALA A 146 -0.59 -22.21 -5.85
CA ALA A 146 -0.62 -23.35 -4.92
C ALA A 146 -1.94 -23.47 -4.15
N ALA A 147 -2.71 -22.41 -4.04
CA ALA A 147 -4.07 -22.45 -3.50
C ALA A 147 -5.11 -23.00 -4.49
N GLY A 148 -4.72 -23.32 -5.73
CA GLY A 148 -5.56 -23.94 -6.75
C GLY A 148 -6.20 -22.94 -7.73
N VAL A 149 -5.82 -21.68 -7.71
CA VAL A 149 -6.20 -20.72 -8.76
C VAL A 149 -5.40 -21.05 -10.02
N ASP A 150 -6.09 -21.11 -11.16
CA ASP A 150 -5.46 -21.31 -12.46
C ASP A 150 -4.44 -20.19 -12.72
N GLU A 151 -3.19 -20.57 -13.05
CA GLU A 151 -2.09 -19.65 -13.29
C GLU A 151 -2.42 -18.58 -14.35
N ALA A 152 -3.19 -18.95 -15.38
CA ALA A 152 -3.66 -18.02 -16.41
C ALA A 152 -4.58 -16.91 -15.90
N ARG A 153 -5.05 -17.01 -14.67
CA ARG A 153 -5.88 -16.01 -13.97
C ARG A 153 -5.10 -15.18 -12.97
N VAL A 154 -3.80 -15.43 -12.79
CA VAL A 154 -2.95 -14.74 -11.83
C VAL A 154 -1.99 -13.80 -12.55
N PHE A 155 -2.09 -12.51 -12.27
CA PHE A 155 -1.36 -11.45 -12.96
C PHE A 155 -0.40 -10.75 -12.00
N ARG A 156 0.89 -10.73 -12.34
CA ARG A 156 1.90 -9.98 -11.58
C ARG A 156 1.92 -8.52 -12.00
N ILE A 157 1.20 -7.71 -11.25
CA ILE A 157 1.10 -6.27 -11.45
C ILE A 157 1.54 -5.59 -10.15
N PRO A 158 2.73 -4.96 -10.09
CA PRO A 158 3.17 -4.21 -8.93
C PRO A 158 2.22 -3.08 -8.57
N ILE A 159 2.21 -2.68 -7.30
CA ILE A 159 1.60 -1.41 -6.92
C ILE A 159 2.45 -0.29 -7.53
N GLY A 160 1.81 0.59 -8.27
CA GLY A 160 2.46 1.72 -8.90
C GLY A 160 2.44 2.99 -8.03
N ILE A 161 2.93 4.08 -8.61
CA ILE A 161 2.96 5.40 -7.98
C ILE A 161 2.36 6.46 -8.89
N ASP A 162 1.71 7.45 -8.28
CA ASP A 162 1.35 8.70 -8.93
C ASP A 162 2.56 9.65 -8.85
N ILE A 163 3.40 9.62 -9.88
CA ILE A 163 4.70 10.30 -9.89
C ILE A 163 4.59 11.83 -9.76
N ASP A 164 3.48 12.40 -10.22
CA ASP A 164 3.24 13.85 -10.18
C ASP A 164 2.95 14.34 -8.75
N ARG A 165 2.44 13.46 -7.89
CA ARG A 165 2.23 13.77 -6.47
C ARG A 165 3.51 13.77 -5.64
N PHE A 166 4.58 13.18 -6.16
CA PHE A 166 5.85 13.02 -5.46
C PHE A 166 6.99 13.66 -6.28
N PRO A 167 7.01 15.00 -6.38
CA PRO A 167 8.06 15.69 -7.10
C PRO A 167 9.43 15.51 -6.45
N LEU A 168 10.47 15.51 -7.26
CA LEU A 168 11.85 15.35 -6.82
C LEU A 168 12.24 16.43 -5.79
N VAL A 169 12.97 16.05 -4.76
CA VAL A 169 13.49 16.96 -3.75
C VAL A 169 14.52 17.93 -4.35
N THR A 170 14.43 19.20 -3.97
CA THR A 170 15.44 20.24 -4.21
C THR A 170 15.90 20.83 -2.89
N ASP A 171 17.02 21.54 -2.88
CA ASP A 171 17.51 22.19 -1.65
C ASP A 171 16.49 23.20 -1.11
N GLU A 172 15.75 23.87 -1.97
CA GLU A 172 14.68 24.77 -1.57
C GLU A 172 13.53 24.02 -0.90
N ARG A 173 13.04 22.94 -1.51
CA ARG A 173 11.98 22.08 -0.96
C ARG A 173 12.41 21.47 0.36
N ARG A 174 13.64 20.97 0.46
CA ARG A 174 14.21 20.42 1.70
C ARG A 174 14.19 21.45 2.83
N ARG A 175 14.76 22.62 2.61
CA ARG A 175 14.76 23.71 3.61
C ARG A 175 13.35 24.14 3.99
N ALA A 176 12.44 24.27 3.04
CA ALA A 176 11.04 24.61 3.30
C ALA A 176 10.35 23.54 4.16
N ALA A 177 10.52 22.26 3.81
CA ALA A 177 9.95 21.14 4.53
C ALA A 177 10.49 21.03 5.96
N ARG A 178 11.81 21.15 6.16
CA ARG A 178 12.44 21.13 7.49
C ARG A 178 11.93 22.29 8.37
N ARG A 179 11.87 23.51 7.84
CA ARG A 179 11.29 24.65 8.58
C ARG A 179 9.83 24.41 8.97
N ALA A 180 9.01 23.94 8.05
CA ALA A 180 7.58 23.66 8.30
C ALA A 180 7.38 22.59 9.37
N LEU A 181 8.26 21.60 9.42
CA LEU A 181 8.22 20.50 10.38
C LEU A 181 8.98 20.78 11.68
N GLY A 182 9.66 21.92 11.80
CA GLY A 182 10.47 22.27 12.97
C GLY A 182 11.70 21.36 13.13
N LEU A 183 12.30 20.93 12.03
CA LEU A 183 13.52 20.12 11.99
C LEU A 183 14.75 21.02 11.78
N PRO A 184 15.90 20.74 12.44
CA PRO A 184 17.14 21.45 12.17
C PRO A 184 17.63 21.23 10.74
N ASP A 185 18.21 22.28 10.15
CA ASP A 185 18.70 22.20 8.74
C ASP A 185 19.90 21.25 8.60
N ASP A 186 20.71 21.10 9.65
CA ASP A 186 21.96 20.32 9.72
C ASP A 186 21.78 18.92 10.36
N ALA A 187 20.58 18.57 10.80
CA ALA A 187 20.32 17.24 11.37
C ALA A 187 20.34 16.14 10.32
N PHE A 188 20.79 14.94 10.71
CA PHE A 188 20.56 13.73 9.94
C PHE A 188 19.12 13.24 10.17
N VAL A 189 18.26 13.39 9.17
CA VAL A 189 16.82 13.12 9.32
C VAL A 189 16.47 11.77 8.69
N VAL A 190 16.09 10.81 9.53
CA VAL A 190 15.65 9.48 9.15
C VAL A 190 14.13 9.39 9.21
N GLY A 191 13.48 8.95 8.11
CA GLY A 191 12.03 8.85 8.03
C GLY A 191 11.51 7.42 8.14
N SER A 192 10.33 7.26 8.76
CA SER A 192 9.52 6.04 8.73
C SER A 192 8.04 6.39 8.81
N PHE A 193 7.29 6.17 7.71
CA PHE A 193 5.93 6.69 7.53
C PHE A 193 4.86 5.61 7.51
N GLN A 194 5.16 4.44 7.99
CA GLN A 194 4.21 3.33 8.04
C GLN A 194 3.37 3.33 9.32
N LYS A 195 2.17 2.73 9.23
CA LYS A 195 1.33 2.45 10.39
C LYS A 195 1.80 1.15 11.04
N ASP A 196 2.56 1.24 12.11
CA ASP A 196 3.22 0.11 12.79
C ASP A 196 2.63 -0.27 14.15
N GLY A 197 1.55 0.37 14.55
CA GLY A 197 0.73 0.00 15.70
C GLY A 197 -0.60 -0.62 15.30
N VAL A 198 -1.15 -1.45 16.18
CA VAL A 198 -2.47 -2.07 16.03
C VAL A 198 -3.58 -1.03 16.21
N GLY A 199 -4.67 -1.16 15.46
CA GLY A 199 -5.83 -0.29 15.55
C GLY A 199 -5.63 1.09 14.90
N TRP A 200 -6.52 2.05 15.23
CA TRP A 200 -6.54 3.42 14.71
C TRP A 200 -6.32 4.48 15.81
N GLY A 201 -6.09 4.02 17.04
CA GLY A 201 -5.80 4.87 18.20
C GLY A 201 -4.32 5.22 18.30
N GLU A 202 -3.81 5.24 19.51
CA GLU A 202 -2.40 5.58 19.79
C GLU A 202 -1.40 4.56 19.21
N GLY A 203 -1.79 3.26 19.12
CA GLY A 203 -0.93 2.20 18.60
C GLY A 203 0.21 1.84 19.56
N LEU A 204 -0.13 1.67 20.84
CA LEU A 204 0.81 1.20 21.86
C LEU A 204 1.18 -0.28 21.68
N GLU A 205 0.26 -1.06 21.12
CA GLU A 205 0.50 -2.45 20.74
C GLU A 205 1.20 -2.46 19.37
N PRO A 206 2.43 -3.03 19.27
CA PRO A 206 3.16 -3.09 18.02
C PRO A 206 2.50 -4.03 17.01
N LYS A 207 2.63 -3.72 15.73
CA LYS A 207 2.24 -4.59 14.63
C LYS A 207 3.49 -5.32 14.09
N PRO A 208 3.79 -6.56 14.51
CA PRO A 208 5.07 -7.22 14.26
C PRO A 208 5.46 -7.29 12.79
N VAL A 209 4.50 -7.55 11.87
CA VAL A 209 4.76 -7.60 10.42
C VAL A 209 5.35 -6.31 9.85
N LYS A 210 5.22 -5.17 10.56
CA LYS A 210 5.77 -3.87 10.17
C LYS A 210 7.15 -3.58 10.77
N GLY A 211 7.67 -4.44 11.66
CA GLY A 211 9.00 -4.31 12.26
C GLY A 211 9.22 -3.05 13.12
N PRO A 212 8.27 -2.62 13.97
CA PRO A 212 8.48 -1.43 14.79
C PRO A 212 9.63 -1.56 15.79
N ASP A 213 9.87 -2.75 16.30
CA ASP A 213 10.99 -3.12 17.16
C ASP A 213 12.32 -3.10 16.39
N VAL A 214 12.36 -3.66 15.19
CA VAL A 214 13.52 -3.59 14.29
C VAL A 214 13.87 -2.14 13.93
N LEU A 215 12.84 -1.29 13.69
CA LEU A 215 13.04 0.14 13.46
C LEU A 215 13.72 0.81 14.65
N VAL A 216 13.21 0.58 15.86
CA VAL A 216 13.74 1.20 17.08
C VAL A 216 15.19 0.79 17.34
N ASP A 217 15.50 -0.51 17.16
CA ASP A 217 16.86 -1.02 17.33
C ASP A 217 17.83 -0.49 16.27
N ALA A 218 17.39 -0.36 15.01
CA ALA A 218 18.19 0.28 13.97
C ALA A 218 18.47 1.76 14.28
N LEU A 219 17.44 2.50 14.72
CA LEU A 219 17.58 3.91 15.08
C LEU A 219 18.49 4.14 16.30
N ALA A 220 18.48 3.23 17.29
CA ALA A 220 19.39 3.27 18.41
C ALA A 220 20.86 3.17 17.96
N ARG A 221 21.15 2.23 17.06
CA ARG A 221 22.48 2.05 16.45
C ARG A 221 22.89 3.23 15.58
N ILE A 222 21.95 3.78 14.79
CA ILE A 222 22.22 4.99 13.99
C ILE A 222 22.60 6.16 14.89
N LYS A 223 21.93 6.35 16.04
CA LYS A 223 22.24 7.40 16.99
C LYS A 223 23.68 7.33 17.51
N GLU A 224 24.24 6.13 17.68
CA GLU A 224 25.64 5.96 18.11
C GLU A 224 26.62 6.54 17.07
N GLY A 225 26.37 6.35 15.77
CA GLY A 225 27.17 6.88 14.68
C GLY A 225 26.79 8.29 14.20
N ALA A 226 25.57 8.75 14.54
CA ALA A 226 25.03 10.05 14.14
C ALA A 226 24.33 10.73 15.34
N PRO A 227 25.06 11.43 16.24
CA PRO A 227 24.47 12.08 17.41
C PRO A 227 23.46 13.19 17.08
N ASP A 228 23.51 13.72 15.87
CA ASP A 228 22.61 14.71 15.28
C ASP A 228 21.32 14.11 14.73
N LEU A 229 21.11 12.78 14.85
CA LEU A 229 19.90 12.07 14.39
C LEU A 229 18.62 12.72 14.89
N VAL A 230 17.68 12.93 13.96
CA VAL A 230 16.28 13.23 14.24
C VAL A 230 15.40 12.28 13.44
N VAL A 231 14.45 11.63 14.08
CA VAL A 231 13.53 10.71 13.41
C VAL A 231 12.25 11.45 13.03
N LEU A 232 11.86 11.39 11.76
CA LEU A 232 10.57 11.90 11.32
C LEU A 232 9.59 10.74 11.17
N LEU A 233 8.52 10.78 11.96
CA LEU A 233 7.41 9.83 11.93
C LEU A 233 6.17 10.51 11.36
N THR A 234 5.39 9.79 10.57
CA THR A 234 4.04 10.22 10.15
C THR A 234 3.03 9.09 10.37
N GLY A 235 1.75 9.38 10.11
CA GLY A 235 0.68 8.41 10.17
C GLY A 235 0.12 8.18 11.59
N PRO A 236 -0.98 7.44 11.68
CA PRO A 236 -1.60 7.08 12.96
C PRO A 236 -0.90 5.88 13.61
N ALA A 237 -1.27 5.61 14.86
CA ALA A 237 -0.88 4.42 15.62
C ALA A 237 0.64 4.20 15.71
N ARG A 238 1.39 5.26 16.10
CA ARG A 238 2.85 5.24 16.29
C ARG A 238 3.27 5.23 17.77
N GLY A 239 2.34 4.89 18.68
CA GLY A 239 2.57 4.98 20.13
C GLY A 239 3.70 4.12 20.65
N PHE A 240 3.82 2.88 20.18
CA PHE A 240 4.91 1.97 20.54
C PHE A 240 6.28 2.58 20.17
N VAL A 241 6.46 2.95 18.90
CA VAL A 241 7.74 3.52 18.42
C VAL A 241 8.09 4.81 19.18
N ARG A 242 7.11 5.68 19.41
CA ARG A 242 7.33 6.93 20.16
C ARG A 242 7.79 6.67 21.59
N ALA A 243 7.12 5.74 22.30
CA ALA A 243 7.50 5.38 23.67
C ALA A 243 8.92 4.80 23.74
N GLU A 244 9.29 3.96 22.79
CA GLU A 244 10.63 3.38 22.72
C GLU A 244 11.71 4.42 22.37
N LEU A 245 11.41 5.38 21.49
CA LEU A 245 12.33 6.49 21.18
C LEU A 245 12.52 7.40 22.39
N ASP A 246 11.45 7.72 23.12
CA ASP A 246 11.51 8.48 24.38
C ASP A 246 12.39 7.77 25.42
N ALA A 247 12.19 6.46 25.62
CA ALA A 247 12.97 5.65 26.57
C ALA A 247 14.47 5.62 26.25
N ARG A 248 14.82 5.66 24.94
CA ARG A 248 16.22 5.65 24.46
C ARG A 248 16.80 7.06 24.27
N GLY A 249 16.03 8.11 24.56
CA GLY A 249 16.43 9.50 24.37
C GLY A 249 16.75 9.84 22.90
N ILE A 250 16.07 9.21 21.95
CA ILE A 250 16.22 9.49 20.52
C ILE A 250 15.26 10.61 20.13
N ARG A 251 15.80 11.71 19.57
CA ARG A 251 14.98 12.84 19.15
C ARG A 251 14.08 12.45 17.97
N TYR A 252 12.80 12.79 18.05
CA TYR A 252 11.88 12.58 16.94
C TYR A 252 10.86 13.70 16.77
N ARG A 253 10.29 13.79 15.59
CA ARG A 253 9.12 14.59 15.27
C ARG A 253 8.03 13.65 14.74
N HIS A 254 6.84 13.67 15.34
CA HIS A 254 5.66 12.99 14.80
C HIS A 254 4.75 14.02 14.14
N ALA A 255 4.72 14.03 12.81
CA ALA A 255 3.91 14.96 12.02
C ALA A 255 2.58 14.29 11.65
N ARG A 256 1.47 14.94 11.96
CA ARG A 256 0.16 14.55 11.46
C ARG A 256 -0.05 15.17 10.09
N ILE A 257 -0.15 14.33 9.07
CA ILE A 257 -0.39 14.76 7.70
C ILE A 257 -1.85 14.46 7.38
N GLU A 258 -2.68 15.51 7.35
CA GLU A 258 -4.13 15.39 7.16
C GLU A 258 -4.50 15.10 5.70
N ALA A 259 -3.71 15.60 4.76
CA ALA A 259 -3.91 15.39 3.34
C ALA A 259 -2.70 14.70 2.70
N ARG A 260 -2.94 13.75 1.81
CA ARG A 260 -1.85 13.06 1.06
C ARG A 260 -0.91 14.01 0.30
N ALA A 261 -1.40 15.20 -0.06
CA ALA A 261 -0.57 16.23 -0.68
C ALA A 261 0.64 16.63 0.18
N GLY A 262 0.48 16.69 1.51
CA GLY A 262 1.57 17.00 2.44
C GLY A 262 2.57 15.86 2.68
N LEU A 263 2.33 14.66 2.12
CA LEU A 263 3.22 13.53 2.34
C LEU A 263 4.53 13.69 1.56
N ALA A 264 4.49 14.25 0.37
CA ALA A 264 5.69 14.54 -0.43
C ALA A 264 6.62 15.52 0.30
N GLU A 265 6.05 16.56 0.97
CA GLU A 265 6.83 17.50 1.75
C GLU A 265 7.51 16.82 2.95
N ALA A 266 6.85 15.83 3.58
CA ALA A 266 7.50 15.07 4.65
C ALA A 266 8.69 14.26 4.13
N TYR A 267 8.60 13.64 2.95
CA TYR A 267 9.74 12.99 2.31
C TYR A 267 10.86 13.99 2.00
N HIS A 268 10.55 15.19 1.49
CA HIS A 268 11.57 16.19 1.18
C HIS A 268 12.44 16.61 2.38
N ALA A 269 11.96 16.41 3.60
CA ALA A 269 12.73 16.72 4.81
C ALA A 269 13.80 15.67 5.15
N LEU A 270 13.75 14.48 4.54
CA LEU A 270 14.58 13.32 4.89
C LEU A 270 15.95 13.34 4.20
N ASP A 271 16.90 12.66 4.83
CA ASP A 271 18.15 12.21 4.23
C ASP A 271 18.08 10.74 3.81
N VAL A 272 17.34 9.92 4.56
CA VAL A 272 17.09 8.50 4.26
C VAL A 272 15.73 8.06 4.77
N TYR A 273 15.11 7.13 4.06
CA TYR A 273 13.87 6.47 4.46
C TYR A 273 14.15 5.02 4.88
N LEU A 274 13.69 4.60 6.07
CA LEU A 274 13.81 3.24 6.57
C LEU A 274 12.49 2.48 6.46
N LEU A 275 12.55 1.29 5.88
CA LEU A 275 11.44 0.35 5.77
C LEU A 275 11.86 -1.00 6.39
N PRO A 276 11.57 -1.24 7.68
CA PRO A 276 12.06 -2.38 8.44
C PRO A 276 11.07 -3.55 8.50
N SER A 277 10.09 -3.61 7.63
CA SER A 277 8.99 -4.56 7.68
C SER A 277 9.46 -6.01 7.56
N ARG A 278 8.75 -6.94 8.22
CA ARG A 278 8.92 -8.40 8.08
C ARG A 278 8.11 -8.95 6.92
N GLN A 279 6.98 -8.31 6.63
CA GLN A 279 6.10 -8.71 5.52
C GLN A 279 5.38 -7.50 4.93
N GLU A 280 5.36 -7.43 3.61
CA GLU A 280 4.64 -6.44 2.81
C GLU A 280 4.13 -7.08 1.52
N GLY A 281 3.15 -6.45 0.89
CA GLY A 281 2.81 -6.76 -0.50
C GLY A 281 3.53 -5.85 -1.48
N GLY A 282 3.18 -4.56 -1.40
CA GLY A 282 3.84 -3.49 -2.14
C GLY A 282 3.83 -2.23 -1.29
N PRO A 283 4.88 -2.02 -0.49
CA PRO A 283 4.93 -0.85 0.39
C PRO A 283 4.99 0.42 -0.45
N LYS A 284 3.88 1.17 -0.51
CA LYS A 284 3.80 2.44 -1.26
C LYS A 284 4.91 3.40 -0.87
N SER A 285 5.28 3.39 0.41
CA SER A 285 6.33 4.24 0.96
C SER A 285 7.71 4.01 0.31
N ALA A 286 7.98 2.82 -0.20
CA ALA A 286 9.20 2.57 -0.96
C ALA A 286 9.23 3.41 -2.25
N LEU A 287 8.17 3.30 -3.08
CA LEU A 287 8.08 4.09 -4.32
C LEU A 287 7.92 5.59 -4.06
N GLU A 288 7.25 5.99 -2.97
CA GLU A 288 7.11 7.38 -2.55
C GLU A 288 8.48 8.00 -2.20
N SER A 289 9.31 7.24 -1.46
CA SER A 289 10.69 7.63 -1.15
C SER A 289 11.52 7.80 -2.43
N LEU A 290 11.51 6.78 -3.29
CA LEU A 290 12.25 6.80 -4.55
C LEU A 290 11.78 7.94 -5.47
N ALA A 291 10.47 8.16 -5.59
CA ALA A 291 9.90 9.21 -6.41
C ALA A 291 10.33 10.62 -5.96
N THR A 292 10.44 10.83 -4.66
CA THR A 292 10.92 12.10 -4.10
C THR A 292 12.46 12.25 -4.15
N GLY A 293 13.18 11.21 -4.57
CA GLY A 293 14.64 11.18 -4.60
C GLY A 293 15.24 11.02 -3.22
N ILE A 294 14.53 10.41 -2.29
CA ILE A 294 15.06 10.09 -0.96
C ILE A 294 15.61 8.65 -0.98
N PRO A 295 16.88 8.44 -0.63
CA PRO A 295 17.46 7.10 -0.56
C PRO A 295 16.64 6.15 0.31
N LEU A 296 16.32 4.98 -0.25
CA LEU A 296 15.59 3.91 0.43
C LEU A 296 16.56 2.90 1.03
N VAL A 297 16.42 2.64 2.32
CA VAL A 297 17.02 1.49 3.01
C VAL A 297 15.88 0.62 3.51
N SER A 298 15.79 -0.61 3.04
CA SER A 298 14.63 -1.49 3.24
C SER A 298 15.05 -2.91 3.60
N THR A 299 14.21 -3.61 4.29
CA THR A 299 14.24 -5.08 4.29
C THR A 299 13.75 -5.63 2.95
N ARG A 300 14.14 -6.88 2.61
CA ARG A 300 13.72 -7.56 1.36
C ARG A 300 12.29 -8.07 1.48
N VAL A 301 11.29 -7.20 1.28
CA VAL A 301 9.88 -7.53 1.48
C VAL A 301 9.00 -7.14 0.30
N GLY A 302 8.01 -7.98 0.03
CA GLY A 302 7.00 -7.75 -1.00
C GLY A 302 7.63 -7.53 -2.38
N GLN A 303 7.06 -6.61 -3.14
CA GLN A 303 7.57 -6.27 -4.47
C GLN A 303 8.92 -5.54 -4.46
N THR A 304 9.39 -5.02 -3.30
CA THR A 304 10.53 -4.10 -3.26
C THR A 304 11.81 -4.71 -3.88
N PRO A 305 12.23 -5.96 -3.57
CA PRO A 305 13.41 -6.56 -4.16
C PRO A 305 13.26 -6.94 -5.65
N GLU A 306 12.06 -6.90 -6.19
CA GLU A 306 11.81 -7.16 -7.62
C GLU A 306 11.82 -5.89 -8.48
N ILE A 307 11.61 -4.72 -7.85
CA ILE A 307 11.54 -3.43 -8.55
C ILE A 307 12.72 -2.51 -8.24
N VAL A 308 13.47 -2.77 -7.17
CA VAL A 308 14.61 -1.96 -6.72
C VAL A 308 15.88 -2.80 -6.84
N GLU A 309 16.89 -2.25 -7.50
CA GLU A 309 18.21 -2.88 -7.64
C GLU A 309 19.10 -2.50 -6.45
N ASP A 310 19.54 -3.53 -5.68
CA ASP A 310 20.38 -3.36 -4.50
C ASP A 310 21.71 -2.69 -4.82
N GLY A 311 22.08 -1.68 -4.04
CA GLY A 311 23.30 -0.88 -4.24
C GLY A 311 23.22 0.16 -5.36
N ARG A 312 22.15 0.15 -6.17
CA ARG A 312 21.95 1.08 -7.29
C ARG A 312 20.79 2.03 -7.06
N SER A 313 19.56 1.51 -6.93
CA SER A 313 18.35 2.34 -6.74
C SER A 313 17.79 2.29 -5.32
N GLY A 314 18.32 1.42 -4.46
CA GLY A 314 18.03 1.30 -3.03
C GLY A 314 19.04 0.40 -2.35
N LEU A 315 18.92 0.25 -1.03
CA LEU A 315 19.79 -0.64 -0.24
C LEU A 315 18.92 -1.61 0.56
N PHE A 316 19.38 -2.88 0.62
CA PHE A 316 18.62 -3.91 1.32
C PHE A 316 19.41 -4.56 2.46
N ALA A 317 18.70 -4.79 3.55
CA ALA A 317 19.06 -5.70 4.62
C ALA A 317 18.12 -6.90 4.64
N ASP A 318 18.51 -7.97 5.29
CA ASP A 318 17.59 -9.06 5.58
C ASP A 318 16.53 -8.65 6.63
N ALA A 319 15.40 -9.33 6.62
CA ALA A 319 14.40 -9.08 7.64
C ALA A 319 15.01 -9.32 9.03
N GLU A 320 14.63 -8.46 10.00
CA GLU A 320 15.12 -8.48 11.38
C GLU A 320 16.56 -8.02 11.61
N ASP A 321 17.34 -7.73 10.56
CA ASP A 321 18.71 -7.25 10.71
C ASP A 321 18.76 -5.72 10.93
N ALA A 322 18.47 -5.30 12.16
CA ALA A 322 18.53 -3.91 12.57
C ALA A 322 19.96 -3.33 12.47
N ALA A 323 21.00 -4.18 12.61
CA ALA A 323 22.38 -3.75 12.52
C ALA A 323 22.75 -3.41 11.08
N ALA A 324 22.38 -4.25 10.11
CA ALA A 324 22.59 -3.95 8.69
C ALA A 324 21.79 -2.71 8.25
N LEU A 325 20.52 -2.55 8.67
CA LEU A 325 19.75 -1.33 8.38
C LEU A 325 20.46 -0.07 8.87
N ALA A 326 21.02 -0.11 10.08
CA ALA A 326 21.75 1.02 10.65
C ALA A 326 23.05 1.32 9.86
N VAL A 327 23.84 0.30 9.54
CA VAL A 327 25.07 0.44 8.75
C VAL A 327 24.77 1.04 7.37
N LEU A 328 23.72 0.56 6.70
CA LEU A 328 23.32 1.06 5.39
C LEU A 328 22.83 2.52 5.46
N ALA A 329 22.07 2.89 6.49
CA ALA A 329 21.63 4.28 6.68
C ALA A 329 22.80 5.23 6.94
N LEU A 330 23.77 4.84 7.78
CA LEU A 330 25.01 5.62 8.02
C LEU A 330 25.87 5.71 6.75
N ARG A 331 25.93 4.64 5.96
CA ARG A 331 26.65 4.68 4.69
C ARG A 331 26.01 5.68 3.71
N VAL A 332 24.68 5.80 3.65
CA VAL A 332 24.00 6.85 2.85
C VAL A 332 24.40 8.24 3.33
N ARG A 333 24.52 8.45 4.66
CA ARG A 333 24.96 9.72 5.25
C ARG A 333 26.40 10.08 4.87
N ASP A 334 27.30 9.12 4.95
CA ASP A 334 28.76 9.37 4.89
C ASP A 334 29.31 9.29 3.45
N ASP A 335 28.59 8.64 2.52
CA ASP A 335 28.98 8.45 1.12
C ASP A 335 28.06 9.28 0.21
N THR A 336 28.48 10.48 -0.13
CA THR A 336 27.72 11.43 -0.96
C THR A 336 27.54 10.94 -2.40
N GLU A 337 28.48 10.16 -2.95
CA GLU A 337 28.38 9.58 -4.29
C GLU A 337 27.31 8.50 -4.32
N LEU A 338 27.29 7.64 -3.30
CA LEU A 338 26.24 6.65 -3.13
C LEU A 338 24.87 7.33 -2.99
N ALA A 339 24.76 8.32 -2.12
CA ALA A 339 23.51 9.05 -1.90
C ALA A 339 22.99 9.71 -3.20
N SER A 340 23.87 10.31 -4.00
CA SER A 340 23.50 10.91 -5.30
C SER A 340 23.00 9.85 -6.28
N ARG A 341 23.74 8.73 -6.41
CA ARG A 341 23.33 7.63 -7.29
C ARG A 341 22.00 7.03 -6.88
N LEU A 342 21.79 6.75 -5.59
CA LEU A 342 20.52 6.21 -5.07
C LEU A 342 19.35 7.15 -5.34
N ARG A 343 19.57 8.46 -5.30
CA ARG A 343 18.56 9.48 -5.62
C ARG A 343 18.17 9.43 -7.11
N GLU A 344 19.16 9.43 -8.01
CA GLU A 344 18.93 9.45 -9.45
C GLU A 344 18.30 8.15 -9.94
N GLU A 345 18.89 7.02 -9.60
CA GLU A 345 18.43 5.70 -10.02
C GLU A 345 17.12 5.29 -9.29
N GLY A 346 16.94 5.72 -8.04
CA GLY A 346 15.69 5.56 -7.32
C GLY A 346 14.54 6.30 -8.00
N ARG A 347 14.76 7.55 -8.42
CA ARG A 347 13.78 8.32 -9.18
C ARG A 347 13.44 7.65 -10.51
N ALA A 348 14.42 7.21 -11.27
CA ALA A 348 14.21 6.50 -12.54
C ALA A 348 13.41 5.20 -12.33
N THR A 349 13.71 4.47 -11.23
CA THR A 349 12.93 3.29 -10.82
C THR A 349 11.47 3.67 -10.55
N ALA A 350 11.20 4.71 -9.77
CA ALA A 350 9.82 5.14 -9.49
C ALA A 350 9.07 5.55 -10.76
N GLU A 351 9.71 6.22 -11.70
CA GLU A 351 9.13 6.60 -12.99
C GLU A 351 8.76 5.37 -13.85
N ALA A 352 9.58 4.32 -13.83
CA ALA A 352 9.29 3.07 -14.53
C ALA A 352 8.08 2.32 -13.94
N TYR A 353 7.73 2.60 -12.68
CA TYR A 353 6.56 2.04 -12.00
C TYR A 353 5.46 3.09 -11.76
N ALA A 354 5.48 4.20 -12.48
CA ALA A 354 4.33 5.10 -12.50
C ALA A 354 3.08 4.35 -13.01
N TYR A 355 1.90 4.69 -12.49
CA TYR A 355 0.66 3.97 -12.86
C TYR A 355 0.43 3.89 -14.37
N ALA A 356 0.79 4.92 -15.13
CA ALA A 356 0.66 4.91 -16.59
C ALA A 356 1.57 3.87 -17.27
N MET A 357 2.71 3.53 -16.67
CA MET A 357 3.63 2.53 -17.19
C MET A 357 3.14 1.08 -16.94
N LEU A 358 2.12 0.93 -16.13
CA LEU A 358 1.49 -0.37 -15.82
C LEU A 358 0.22 -0.63 -16.64
N ASP A 359 -0.18 0.29 -17.51
CA ASP A 359 -1.42 0.21 -18.27
C ASP A 359 -1.53 -1.06 -19.13
N SER A 360 -0.45 -1.53 -19.76
CA SER A 360 -0.44 -2.76 -20.55
C SER A 360 -0.73 -4.00 -19.69
N ARG A 361 -0.13 -4.09 -18.51
CA ARG A 361 -0.36 -5.22 -17.58
C ARG A 361 -1.80 -5.24 -17.06
N TRP A 362 -2.38 -4.07 -16.81
CA TRP A 362 -3.78 -3.95 -16.44
C TRP A 362 -4.71 -4.27 -17.59
N ALA A 363 -4.35 -3.87 -18.82
CA ALA A 363 -5.11 -4.25 -20.00
C ALA A 363 -5.18 -5.78 -20.18
N GLU A 364 -4.08 -6.49 -19.93
CA GLU A 364 -4.03 -7.95 -19.94
C GLU A 364 -4.94 -8.58 -18.87
N LEU A 365 -4.91 -8.06 -17.62
CA LEU A 365 -5.78 -8.54 -16.55
C LEU A 365 -7.26 -8.31 -16.88
N LEU A 366 -7.58 -7.17 -17.47
CA LEU A 366 -8.96 -6.78 -17.76
C LEU A 366 -9.51 -7.44 -19.02
N ASP A 367 -8.65 -7.87 -19.94
CA ASP A 367 -9.07 -8.59 -21.16
C ASP A 367 -9.77 -9.91 -20.84
N GLY A 368 -10.96 -10.12 -21.42
CA GLY A 368 -11.81 -11.24 -21.10
C GLY A 368 -12.37 -11.29 -19.65
N PHE A 369 -11.99 -10.34 -18.78
CA PHE A 369 -12.62 -10.13 -17.47
C PHE A 369 -13.75 -9.10 -17.56
N VAL A 370 -13.53 -8.05 -18.33
CA VAL A 370 -14.54 -7.05 -18.70
C VAL A 370 -14.68 -7.07 -20.21
N ASP A 371 -15.90 -7.18 -20.72
CA ASP A 371 -16.15 -7.11 -22.16
C ASP A 371 -16.10 -5.63 -22.59
N ARG A 372 -15.42 -5.34 -23.70
CA ARG A 372 -15.39 -3.98 -24.25
C ARG A 372 -16.76 -3.64 -24.82
N ALA A 373 -17.17 -2.39 -24.64
CA ALA A 373 -18.32 -1.87 -25.40
C ALA A 373 -17.94 -1.79 -26.88
N ASP A 374 -18.78 -2.36 -27.74
CA ASP A 374 -18.70 -2.24 -29.19
C ASP A 374 -18.83 -0.77 -29.65
#